data_c3a5680bbe7fd77937e8993b46dce041
#
_entry.id   c3a5680bbe7fd77937e8993b46dce041
#
_cell.length_a   1.000
_cell.length_b   1.000
_cell.length_c   1.000
_cell.angle_alpha   90.00
_cell.angle_beta   90.00
_cell.angle_gamma   90.00
#
_symmetry.space_group_name_H-M   'P 1'
#
loop_
_entity.id
_entity.type
_entity.pdbx_description
1 polymer ?
#
loop_
_entity_poly.entity_id
_entity_poly.type
_entity_poly.pdbx_seq_one_letter_code
_entity_poly.pdbx_strand_id
1 'polypeptide(L)'
;GLLSCVRKGSLAVANGLGSDLANNRALSAYFSVITEYYLGEKPFLASPHILEMRDIDVREQVADNRDAYLIRHAWKRTPSHEWIARHMPPHEWSRFWQEIEAAPSEYVAHKLPQQAVQPCWTPSGSRSLPVTLRAFALGPERISPCALAWTGSGASLASSVETTDRIKDVWILRTVPAPPVVAHAQAEEAPKRLRLTSRVAESLFWMGRYAERAEVTTRMLRIVQMQAWPLTESVSARHRRPLWAAMAAVSGHAADFFVKPSRDAVTAKEVPYYFLLDKRNGGSVLSYLLSCRQNAENIREHFPPEVWSVLNHLYLEVALHADQSATERVRIVMEDRTLHQDILTQLDELTGALEKHMLHNDAWHFWQLGVYAERSLMTILTLKQVLAPETGGVAMISPVSSTNLDLLLQMLAGQYAYRSLYHARPVAARVARLLLQDQEFPRSALFCLEGMRRALTATLGDRHAKGADTPLKHCSRVITELNFIDMATYFPPVSATGAPFSEDDDLSDMPTPDLPKKLTELTELLLDFNVLISDHYLDHQVMFREPELFDLTHAR
;
A
#
# COMPACT_ATOMS: atom_id res chain seq x y z
N GLY A 1 -17.01 0.21 22.50
CA GLY A 1 -17.25 -0.83 21.51
C GLY A 1 -16.90 -0.38 20.09
N LEU A 2 -17.19 -1.21 19.08
CA LEU A 2 -16.89 -0.99 17.64
C LEU A 2 -17.31 0.41 17.14
N LEU A 3 -18.53 0.86 17.45
CA LEU A 3 -19.03 2.18 17.08
C LEU A 3 -18.14 3.33 17.60
N SER A 4 -17.59 3.18 18.81
CA SER A 4 -16.69 4.18 19.37
C SER A 4 -15.35 4.22 18.61
N CYS A 5 -14.87 3.08 18.14
CA CYS A 5 -13.65 3.00 17.33
C CYS A 5 -13.85 3.61 15.94
N VAL A 6 -15.01 3.35 15.31
CA VAL A 6 -15.37 3.97 14.02
C VAL A 6 -15.47 5.49 14.16
N ARG A 7 -16.19 5.99 15.20
CA ARG A 7 -16.32 7.43 15.45
C ARG A 7 -14.99 8.12 15.76
N LYS A 8 -14.04 7.41 16.35
CA LYS A 8 -12.69 7.92 16.62
C LYS A 8 -11.74 7.81 15.42
N GLY A 9 -12.18 7.26 14.29
CA GLY A 9 -11.34 7.05 13.11
C GLY A 9 -10.27 5.96 13.29
N SER A 10 -10.32 5.19 14.38
CA SER A 10 -9.36 4.11 14.65
C SER A 10 -9.76 2.77 14.00
N LEU A 11 -10.91 2.71 13.35
CA LEU A 11 -11.40 1.55 12.62
C LEU A 11 -12.14 2.01 11.36
N ALA A 12 -11.66 1.61 10.19
CA ALA A 12 -12.37 1.75 8.93
C ALA A 12 -13.32 0.56 8.73
N VAL A 13 -14.55 0.83 8.30
CA VAL A 13 -15.55 -0.18 7.99
C VAL A 13 -15.97 -0.01 6.55
N ALA A 14 -15.75 -1.04 5.72
CA ALA A 14 -16.30 -1.10 4.37
C ALA A 14 -17.81 -1.33 4.48
N ASN A 15 -18.59 -0.56 3.73
CA ASN A 15 -20.03 -0.37 3.85
C ASN A 15 -20.40 0.34 5.17
N GLY A 16 -20.66 1.63 5.08
CA GLY A 16 -20.97 2.47 6.25
C GLY A 16 -22.07 1.88 7.15
N LEU A 17 -22.04 2.27 8.42
CA LEU A 17 -23.07 1.86 9.38
C LEU A 17 -24.45 2.29 8.89
N GLY A 18 -25.39 1.33 8.83
CA GLY A 18 -26.74 1.56 8.30
C GLY A 18 -26.91 1.21 6.81
N SER A 19 -25.85 0.94 6.05
CA SER A 19 -25.96 0.53 4.65
C SER A 19 -26.74 -0.78 4.46
N ASP A 20 -26.91 -1.57 5.51
CA ASP A 20 -27.72 -2.79 5.47
C ASP A 20 -29.21 -2.51 5.21
N LEU A 21 -29.68 -1.27 5.42
CA LEU A 21 -31.02 -0.85 5.03
C LEU A 21 -31.29 -1.12 3.54
N ALA A 22 -30.30 -0.90 2.67
CA ALA A 22 -30.40 -1.20 1.24
C ALA A 22 -30.57 -2.70 0.95
N ASN A 23 -30.26 -3.55 1.91
CA ASN A 23 -30.42 -4.99 1.84
C ASN A 23 -31.81 -5.48 2.29
N ASN A 24 -32.64 -4.60 2.85
CA ASN A 24 -33.99 -4.97 3.25
C ASN A 24 -34.83 -5.30 2.02
N ARG A 25 -35.41 -6.52 1.99
CA ARG A 25 -36.21 -6.96 0.85
C ARG A 25 -37.53 -6.18 0.70
N ALA A 26 -38.08 -5.65 1.80
CA ALA A 26 -39.27 -4.80 1.74
C ALA A 26 -39.00 -3.50 0.98
N LEU A 27 -37.78 -2.93 1.11
CA LEU A 27 -37.39 -1.73 0.37
C LEU A 27 -37.44 -1.96 -1.17
N SER A 28 -37.20 -3.19 -1.60
CA SER A 28 -37.23 -3.52 -3.04
C SER A 28 -38.61 -3.35 -3.66
N ALA A 29 -39.71 -3.38 -2.89
CA ALA A 29 -41.06 -3.09 -3.37
C ALA A 29 -41.17 -1.64 -3.89
N TYR A 30 -40.37 -0.74 -3.37
CA TYR A 30 -40.42 0.70 -3.67
C TYR A 30 -39.36 1.13 -4.70
N PHE A 31 -38.47 0.26 -5.16
CA PHE A 31 -37.40 0.68 -6.06
C PHE A 31 -37.89 1.36 -7.34
N SER A 32 -39.02 0.92 -7.92
CA SER A 32 -39.57 1.56 -9.11
C SER A 32 -40.01 3.00 -8.81
N VAL A 33 -40.67 3.22 -7.68
CA VAL A 33 -41.16 4.56 -7.27
C VAL A 33 -39.96 5.45 -6.89
N ILE A 34 -38.98 4.91 -6.17
CA ILE A 34 -37.75 5.61 -5.82
C ILE A 34 -36.96 6.04 -7.06
N THR A 35 -36.82 5.13 -8.04
CA THR A 35 -36.14 5.42 -9.31
C THR A 35 -36.87 6.54 -10.09
N GLU A 36 -38.18 6.44 -10.23
CA GLU A 36 -38.98 7.46 -10.92
C GLU A 36 -38.93 8.82 -10.19
N TYR A 37 -38.95 8.81 -8.87
CA TYR A 37 -38.88 10.03 -8.07
C TYR A 37 -37.52 10.75 -8.20
N TYR A 38 -36.39 10.02 -8.09
CA TYR A 38 -35.06 10.63 -8.09
C TYR A 38 -34.45 10.82 -9.48
N LEU A 39 -34.79 9.96 -10.45
CA LEU A 39 -34.17 9.99 -11.78
C LEU A 39 -35.16 10.51 -12.86
N GLY A 40 -36.45 10.61 -12.54
CA GLY A 40 -37.47 10.98 -13.52
C GLY A 40 -37.72 9.93 -14.61
N GLU A 41 -37.20 8.72 -14.42
CA GLU A 41 -37.25 7.63 -15.40
C GLU A 41 -37.84 6.36 -14.80
N LYS A 42 -38.55 5.59 -15.62
CA LYS A 42 -38.99 4.26 -15.19
C LYS A 42 -37.80 3.27 -15.24
N PRO A 43 -37.71 2.34 -14.27
CA PRO A 43 -36.65 1.34 -14.29
C PRO A 43 -36.65 0.55 -15.60
N PHE A 44 -35.51 0.40 -16.24
CA PHE A 44 -35.35 -0.41 -17.45
C PHE A 44 -35.60 -1.91 -17.17
N LEU A 45 -35.16 -2.39 -16.00
CA LEU A 45 -35.43 -3.75 -15.56
C LEU A 45 -36.65 -3.75 -14.64
N ALA A 46 -37.61 -4.59 -14.94
CA ALA A 46 -38.78 -4.77 -14.08
C ALA A 46 -38.33 -5.30 -12.70
N SER A 47 -38.71 -4.59 -11.66
CA SER A 47 -38.50 -5.10 -10.29
C SER A 47 -39.37 -6.32 -10.03
N PRO A 48 -38.90 -7.30 -9.26
CA PRO A 48 -39.72 -8.41 -8.80
C PRO A 48 -40.98 -7.86 -8.10
N HIS A 49 -42.11 -8.46 -8.33
CA HIS A 49 -43.35 -8.07 -7.66
C HIS A 49 -43.28 -8.54 -6.20
N ILE A 50 -42.88 -7.64 -5.32
CA ILE A 50 -42.71 -7.87 -3.88
C ILE A 50 -43.88 -7.20 -3.16
N LEU A 51 -44.51 -7.96 -2.28
CA LEU A 51 -45.62 -7.53 -1.46
C LEU A 51 -45.24 -7.57 -0.01
N GLU A 52 -45.55 -6.50 0.74
CA GLU A 52 -45.28 -6.43 2.16
C GLU A 52 -46.36 -7.15 2.96
N MET A 53 -45.97 -8.14 3.73
CA MET A 53 -46.92 -8.92 4.56
C MET A 53 -47.49 -8.08 5.74
N ARG A 54 -46.98 -6.88 5.96
CA ARG A 54 -47.50 -5.92 6.93
C ARG A 54 -48.93 -5.48 6.54
N ASP A 55 -49.24 -5.40 5.24
CA ASP A 55 -50.56 -5.08 4.72
C ASP A 55 -51.51 -6.27 4.92
N ILE A 56 -52.69 -6.02 5.46
CA ILE A 56 -53.69 -7.07 5.73
C ILE A 56 -54.27 -7.64 4.42
N ASP A 57 -54.54 -6.77 3.44
CA ASP A 57 -55.11 -7.17 2.16
C ASP A 57 -54.11 -8.07 1.40
N VAL A 58 -52.82 -7.76 1.51
CA VAL A 58 -51.73 -8.59 0.98
C VAL A 58 -51.69 -9.97 1.64
N ARG A 59 -51.83 -10.03 2.98
CA ARG A 59 -51.86 -11.33 3.68
C ARG A 59 -53.02 -12.19 3.24
N GLU A 60 -54.22 -11.60 3.11
CA GLU A 60 -55.40 -12.33 2.60
C GLU A 60 -55.14 -12.83 1.17
N GLN A 61 -54.64 -11.98 0.29
CA GLN A 61 -54.30 -12.35 -1.10
C GLN A 61 -53.27 -13.51 -1.14
N VAL A 62 -52.27 -13.50 -0.27
CA VAL A 62 -51.23 -14.53 -0.21
C VAL A 62 -51.77 -15.81 0.39
N ALA A 63 -52.64 -15.73 1.39
CA ALA A 63 -53.30 -16.91 2.01
C ALA A 63 -54.20 -17.63 0.99
N ASP A 64 -54.97 -16.89 0.22
CA ASP A 64 -55.90 -17.43 -0.79
C ASP A 64 -55.18 -18.08 -1.97
N ASN A 65 -54.00 -17.59 -2.33
CA ASN A 65 -53.25 -18.08 -3.48
C ASN A 65 -51.78 -18.38 -3.16
N ARG A 66 -51.55 -19.10 -2.06
CA ARG A 66 -50.22 -19.38 -1.50
C ARG A 66 -49.23 -19.98 -2.51
N ASP A 67 -49.75 -20.81 -3.44
CA ASP A 67 -48.90 -21.51 -4.43
C ASP A 67 -48.21 -20.59 -5.44
N ALA A 68 -48.70 -19.36 -5.55
CA ALA A 68 -48.12 -18.34 -6.42
C ALA A 68 -46.98 -17.55 -5.79
N TYR A 69 -46.66 -17.80 -4.50
CA TYR A 69 -45.73 -16.97 -3.75
C TYR A 69 -44.56 -17.74 -3.14
N LEU A 70 -43.42 -17.04 -3.09
CA LEU A 70 -42.26 -17.35 -2.28
C LEU A 70 -42.24 -16.36 -1.10
N ILE A 71 -42.30 -16.86 0.10
CA ILE A 71 -42.19 -16.03 1.32
C ILE A 71 -40.74 -15.93 1.73
N ARG A 72 -40.31 -14.74 2.11
CA ARG A 72 -38.95 -14.46 2.56
C ARG A 72 -38.96 -13.59 3.81
N HIS A 73 -37.95 -13.81 4.65
CA HIS A 73 -37.70 -12.88 5.75
C HIS A 73 -37.13 -11.55 5.20
N ALA A 74 -37.63 -10.40 5.64
CA ALA A 74 -37.24 -9.09 5.14
C ALA A 74 -35.75 -8.78 5.32
N TRP A 75 -35.16 -9.19 6.42
CA TRP A 75 -33.78 -8.90 6.80
C TRP A 75 -32.82 -10.09 6.70
N LYS A 76 -33.28 -11.31 7.02
CA LYS A 76 -32.41 -12.49 7.04
C LYS A 76 -32.25 -13.06 5.63
N ARG A 77 -31.00 -13.25 5.20
CA ARG A 77 -30.68 -13.63 3.82
C ARG A 77 -30.14 -15.06 3.66
N THR A 78 -30.38 -15.93 4.62
CA THR A 78 -29.98 -17.33 4.50
C THR A 78 -31.07 -18.13 3.77
N PRO A 79 -30.71 -19.19 3.02
CA PRO A 79 -31.68 -20.06 2.35
C PRO A 79 -32.75 -20.63 3.30
N SER A 80 -32.39 -20.83 4.57
CA SER A 80 -33.32 -21.30 5.63
C SER A 80 -34.46 -20.31 5.94
N HIS A 81 -34.41 -19.09 5.40
CA HIS A 81 -35.42 -18.05 5.58
C HIS A 81 -36.13 -17.68 4.27
N GLU A 82 -36.22 -18.66 3.37
CA GLU A 82 -36.93 -18.57 2.10
C GLU A 82 -37.84 -19.80 1.95
N TRP A 83 -39.14 -19.59 1.81
CA TRP A 83 -40.14 -20.64 1.80
C TRP A 83 -41.02 -20.57 0.56
N ILE A 84 -41.00 -21.60 -0.25
CA ILE A 84 -41.93 -21.75 -1.37
C ILE A 84 -43.21 -22.39 -0.82
N ALA A 85 -44.25 -21.60 -0.64
CA ALA A 85 -45.45 -22.01 0.08
C ALA A 85 -46.12 -23.28 -0.49
N ARG A 86 -46.10 -23.47 -1.82
CA ARG A 86 -46.60 -24.68 -2.46
C ARG A 86 -45.87 -25.98 -2.09
N HIS A 87 -44.63 -25.88 -1.62
CA HIS A 87 -43.85 -27.06 -1.22
C HIS A 87 -44.02 -27.39 0.26
N MET A 88 -44.74 -26.57 1.02
CA MET A 88 -44.98 -26.79 2.44
C MET A 88 -46.22 -27.67 2.67
N PRO A 89 -46.15 -28.72 3.49
CA PRO A 89 -47.30 -29.46 3.93
C PRO A 89 -48.34 -28.56 4.64
N PRO A 90 -49.65 -28.86 4.56
CA PRO A 90 -50.68 -28.00 5.16
C PRO A 90 -50.47 -27.65 6.64
N HIS A 91 -50.00 -28.60 7.43
CA HIS A 91 -49.76 -28.39 8.88
C HIS A 91 -48.56 -27.47 9.15
N GLU A 92 -47.49 -27.59 8.36
CA GLU A 92 -46.33 -26.69 8.45
C GLU A 92 -46.72 -25.28 7.97
N TRP A 93 -47.48 -25.17 6.90
CA TRP A 93 -48.00 -23.90 6.43
C TRP A 93 -48.84 -23.18 7.48
N SER A 94 -49.77 -23.88 8.15
CA SER A 94 -50.62 -23.29 9.19
C SER A 94 -49.78 -22.76 10.36
N ARG A 95 -48.73 -23.49 10.78
CA ARG A 95 -47.83 -23.03 11.81
C ARG A 95 -47.02 -21.82 11.37
N PHE A 96 -46.44 -21.89 10.16
CA PHE A 96 -45.63 -20.79 9.61
C PHE A 96 -46.49 -19.53 9.39
N TRP A 97 -47.76 -19.71 9.00
CA TRP A 97 -48.69 -18.59 8.85
C TRP A 97 -48.95 -17.89 10.19
N GLN A 98 -49.07 -18.60 11.28
CA GLN A 98 -49.18 -18.00 12.62
C GLN A 98 -47.93 -17.20 12.99
N GLU A 99 -46.74 -17.65 12.59
CA GLU A 99 -45.49 -16.90 12.78
C GLU A 99 -45.49 -15.59 11.97
N ILE A 100 -46.01 -15.62 10.75
CA ILE A 100 -46.16 -14.42 9.91
C ILE A 100 -47.18 -13.45 10.53
N GLU A 101 -48.32 -13.94 11.00
CA GLU A 101 -49.32 -13.10 11.68
C GLU A 101 -48.82 -12.48 12.96
N ALA A 102 -47.95 -13.14 13.69
CA ALA A 102 -47.32 -12.60 14.89
C ALA A 102 -46.30 -11.48 14.61
N ALA A 103 -45.61 -11.55 13.46
CA ALA A 103 -44.59 -10.56 13.10
C ALA A 103 -44.63 -10.23 11.58
N PRO A 104 -45.70 -9.66 11.06
CA PRO A 104 -45.91 -9.52 9.62
C PRO A 104 -44.90 -8.58 8.93
N SER A 105 -44.34 -7.63 9.65
CA SER A 105 -43.29 -6.71 9.13
C SER A 105 -41.94 -7.38 8.91
N GLU A 106 -41.75 -8.60 9.42
CA GLU A 106 -40.52 -9.36 9.22
C GLU A 106 -40.54 -10.20 7.93
N TYR A 107 -41.67 -10.24 7.22
CA TYR A 107 -41.85 -11.08 6.03
C TYR A 107 -42.30 -10.28 4.83
N VAL A 108 -41.88 -10.76 3.65
CA VAL A 108 -42.32 -10.26 2.34
C VAL A 108 -42.73 -11.45 1.46
N ALA A 109 -43.73 -11.25 0.61
CA ALA A 109 -44.13 -12.23 -0.38
C ALA A 109 -43.63 -11.81 -1.76
N HIS A 110 -42.94 -12.71 -2.43
CA HIS A 110 -42.52 -12.53 -3.81
C HIS A 110 -43.45 -13.36 -4.72
N LYS A 111 -44.08 -12.74 -5.69
CA LYS A 111 -44.75 -13.50 -6.73
C LYS A 111 -43.73 -14.34 -7.47
N LEU A 112 -43.98 -15.65 -7.58
CA LEU A 112 -43.08 -16.58 -8.26
C LEU A 112 -42.94 -16.20 -9.73
N PRO A 113 -41.76 -15.84 -10.23
CA PRO A 113 -41.56 -15.52 -11.63
C PRO A 113 -41.57 -16.78 -12.46
N GLN A 114 -41.99 -16.64 -13.72
CA GLN A 114 -41.70 -17.67 -14.73
C GLN A 114 -40.19 -17.63 -15.02
N GLN A 115 -39.51 -18.70 -14.63
CA GLN A 115 -38.08 -18.80 -14.88
C GLN A 115 -37.81 -19.16 -16.34
N ALA A 116 -36.83 -18.47 -16.96
CA ALA A 116 -36.26 -18.87 -18.23
C ALA A 116 -35.58 -20.25 -18.07
N VAL A 117 -35.71 -21.12 -19.04
CA VAL A 117 -35.07 -22.42 -19.06
C VAL A 117 -34.02 -22.49 -20.16
N GLN A 118 -32.99 -23.24 -19.93
CA GLN A 118 -31.94 -23.51 -20.91
C GLN A 118 -31.57 -25.00 -20.96
N PRO A 119 -31.16 -25.52 -22.11
CA PRO A 119 -30.70 -26.88 -22.23
C PRO A 119 -29.39 -27.05 -21.43
N CYS A 120 -29.36 -28.07 -20.59
CA CYS A 120 -28.23 -28.44 -19.76
C CYS A 120 -27.95 -29.93 -19.90
N TRP A 121 -26.69 -30.28 -20.05
CA TRP A 121 -26.26 -31.67 -20.06
C TRP A 121 -26.28 -32.24 -18.65
N THR A 122 -27.02 -33.32 -18.45
CA THR A 122 -27.08 -34.07 -17.18
C THR A 122 -26.59 -35.50 -17.41
N PRO A 123 -26.29 -36.26 -16.36
CA PRO A 123 -25.92 -37.67 -16.53
C PRO A 123 -26.97 -38.50 -17.28
N SER A 124 -28.25 -38.06 -17.29
CA SER A 124 -29.36 -38.68 -17.99
C SER A 124 -29.66 -38.05 -19.36
N GLY A 125 -28.75 -37.23 -19.88
CA GLY A 125 -28.90 -36.55 -21.20
C GLY A 125 -29.22 -35.07 -21.06
N SER A 126 -29.56 -34.43 -22.20
CA SER A 126 -29.91 -33.01 -22.24
C SER A 126 -31.31 -32.77 -21.63
N ARG A 127 -31.39 -31.84 -20.68
CA ARG A 127 -32.64 -31.40 -20.06
C ARG A 127 -32.72 -29.86 -20.04
N SER A 128 -33.92 -29.33 -20.20
CA SER A 128 -34.16 -27.89 -19.99
C SER A 128 -34.29 -27.62 -18.49
N LEU A 129 -33.36 -26.83 -17.96
CA LEU A 129 -33.34 -26.45 -16.53
C LEU A 129 -33.51 -24.93 -16.39
N PRO A 130 -34.15 -24.48 -15.27
CA PRO A 130 -34.23 -23.08 -14.95
C PRO A 130 -32.82 -22.45 -14.83
N VAL A 131 -32.68 -21.22 -15.33
CA VAL A 131 -31.43 -20.49 -15.28
C VAL A 131 -31.59 -19.21 -14.46
N THR A 132 -30.62 -18.95 -13.62
CA THR A 132 -30.46 -17.68 -12.89
C THR A 132 -29.21 -16.98 -13.40
N LEU A 133 -29.32 -15.69 -13.70
CA LEU A 133 -28.22 -14.85 -14.14
C LEU A 133 -27.99 -13.74 -13.12
N ARG A 134 -26.74 -13.60 -12.70
CA ARG A 134 -26.28 -12.50 -11.83
C ARG A 134 -25.33 -11.61 -12.61
N ALA A 135 -25.72 -10.38 -12.85
CA ALA A 135 -24.87 -9.33 -13.35
C ALA A 135 -24.41 -8.42 -12.19
N PHE A 136 -23.29 -7.74 -12.37
CA PHE A 136 -22.70 -6.88 -11.35
C PHE A 136 -22.59 -5.46 -11.87
N ALA A 137 -23.24 -4.51 -11.20
CA ALA A 137 -23.09 -3.09 -11.46
C ALA A 137 -21.92 -2.54 -10.63
N LEU A 138 -21.02 -1.82 -11.27
CA LEU A 138 -19.84 -1.20 -10.68
C LEU A 138 -20.02 0.33 -10.67
N GLY A 139 -20.95 0.82 -9.86
CA GLY A 139 -21.34 2.21 -9.84
C GLY A 139 -22.37 2.55 -10.93
N PRO A 140 -22.71 3.85 -11.11
CA PRO A 140 -23.84 4.25 -11.95
C PRO A 140 -23.63 4.06 -13.46
N GLU A 141 -22.40 4.01 -13.92
CA GLU A 141 -22.10 4.01 -15.37
C GLU A 141 -21.40 2.73 -15.86
N ARG A 142 -21.12 1.78 -14.98
CA ARG A 142 -20.34 0.59 -15.34
C ARG A 142 -21.02 -0.69 -14.91
N ILE A 143 -21.10 -1.62 -15.86
CA ILE A 143 -21.47 -3.01 -15.59
C ILE A 143 -20.23 -3.86 -15.77
N SER A 144 -20.01 -4.82 -14.87
CA SER A 144 -18.95 -5.80 -15.03
C SER A 144 -19.05 -6.51 -16.38
N PRO A 145 -17.94 -6.69 -17.10
CA PRO A 145 -17.94 -7.50 -18.33
C PRO A 145 -18.17 -8.99 -18.04
N CYS A 146 -18.18 -9.38 -16.75
CA CYS A 146 -18.43 -10.74 -16.30
C CYS A 146 -19.80 -10.84 -15.66
N ALA A 147 -20.51 -11.91 -15.94
CA ALA A 147 -21.75 -12.29 -15.27
C ALA A 147 -21.64 -13.76 -14.82
N LEU A 148 -22.41 -14.13 -13.81
CA LEU A 148 -22.48 -15.49 -13.31
C LEU A 148 -23.86 -16.06 -13.64
N ALA A 149 -23.91 -17.20 -14.32
CA ALA A 149 -25.13 -17.93 -14.54
C ALA A 149 -25.03 -19.33 -13.94
N TRP A 150 -26.12 -19.81 -13.37
CA TRP A 150 -26.22 -21.18 -12.87
C TRP A 150 -27.60 -21.75 -13.11
N THR A 151 -27.66 -23.09 -13.11
CA THR A 151 -28.89 -23.83 -13.28
C THR A 151 -29.01 -24.81 -12.13
N GLY A 152 -30.14 -24.80 -11.45
CA GLY A 152 -30.44 -25.67 -10.31
C GLY A 152 -31.62 -26.59 -10.56
N SER A 153 -31.93 -27.45 -9.59
CA SER A 153 -33.02 -28.44 -9.64
C SER A 153 -34.42 -27.86 -9.54
N GLY A 154 -34.61 -26.57 -9.81
CA GLY A 154 -35.91 -25.94 -9.98
C GLY A 154 -36.67 -25.53 -8.72
N ALA A 155 -36.17 -25.90 -7.56
CA ALA A 155 -36.78 -25.54 -6.27
C ALA A 155 -36.17 -24.28 -5.63
N SER A 156 -34.97 -23.92 -6.02
CA SER A 156 -34.23 -22.82 -5.39
C SER A 156 -34.26 -21.59 -6.30
N LEU A 157 -35.08 -20.62 -5.94
CA LEU A 157 -34.92 -19.21 -6.32
C LEU A 157 -33.85 -18.55 -5.43
N ALA A 158 -32.98 -19.39 -4.83
CA ALA A 158 -31.98 -18.94 -3.89
C ALA A 158 -31.07 -17.89 -4.50
N SER A 159 -30.76 -16.89 -3.72
CA SER A 159 -29.84 -15.80 -4.09
C SER A 159 -28.38 -16.23 -4.13
N SER A 160 -28.06 -17.48 -3.78
CA SER A 160 -26.72 -18.07 -3.72
C SER A 160 -26.62 -19.32 -4.60
N VAL A 161 -25.44 -19.53 -5.17
CA VAL A 161 -25.11 -20.77 -5.89
C VAL A 161 -24.93 -21.89 -4.85
N GLU A 162 -25.68 -22.98 -5.03
CA GLU A 162 -25.53 -24.17 -4.20
C GLU A 162 -24.47 -25.11 -4.80
N THR A 163 -23.95 -26.03 -3.98
CA THR A 163 -22.93 -26.99 -4.42
C THR A 163 -23.42 -27.96 -5.50
N THR A 164 -24.74 -28.11 -5.62
CA THR A 164 -25.41 -28.94 -6.64
C THR A 164 -25.70 -28.18 -7.94
N ASP A 165 -25.56 -26.86 -7.94
CA ASP A 165 -25.83 -26.02 -9.10
C ASP A 165 -24.74 -26.17 -10.15
N ARG A 166 -25.14 -26.08 -11.41
CA ARG A 166 -24.24 -26.10 -12.55
C ARG A 166 -23.99 -24.67 -13.02
N ILE A 167 -22.74 -24.26 -13.05
CA ILE A 167 -22.34 -22.97 -13.54
C ILE A 167 -22.31 -23.02 -15.08
N LYS A 168 -22.75 -21.94 -15.73
CA LYS A 168 -22.70 -21.74 -17.16
C LYS A 168 -21.84 -20.53 -17.51
N ASP A 169 -21.11 -20.63 -18.60
CA ASP A 169 -20.43 -19.48 -19.20
C ASP A 169 -21.43 -18.45 -19.70
N VAL A 170 -21.16 -17.19 -19.43
CA VAL A 170 -21.99 -16.07 -19.88
C VAL A 170 -21.19 -15.24 -20.88
N TRP A 171 -21.67 -15.24 -22.10
CA TRP A 171 -21.10 -14.45 -23.19
C TRP A 171 -21.97 -13.20 -23.38
N ILE A 172 -21.40 -12.03 -23.11
CA ILE A 172 -22.05 -10.74 -23.32
C ILE A 172 -21.78 -10.32 -24.77
N LEU A 173 -22.74 -10.53 -25.63
CA LEU A 173 -22.62 -10.14 -27.02
C LEU A 173 -22.82 -8.63 -27.17
N ARG A 174 -21.90 -7.99 -27.87
CA ARG A 174 -22.04 -6.59 -28.23
C ARG A 174 -23.03 -6.49 -29.41
N THR A 175 -24.25 -6.15 -29.13
CA THR A 175 -25.34 -5.99 -30.13
C THR A 175 -25.38 -4.61 -30.80
N VAL A 176 -24.37 -3.81 -30.67
CA VAL A 176 -24.29 -2.57 -31.44
C VAL A 176 -23.86 -2.96 -32.84
N PRO A 177 -24.72 -2.75 -33.89
CA PRO A 177 -24.23 -2.80 -35.26
C PRO A 177 -23.03 -1.87 -35.31
N ALA A 178 -21.88 -2.37 -35.79
CA ALA A 178 -20.75 -1.47 -36.03
C ALA A 178 -21.34 -0.32 -36.90
N PRO A 179 -21.28 0.94 -36.46
CA PRO A 179 -21.66 2.02 -37.33
C PRO A 179 -20.88 1.81 -38.63
N PRO A 180 -21.51 2.04 -39.83
CA PRO A 180 -20.77 1.95 -41.06
C PRO A 180 -19.48 2.71 -40.86
N VAL A 181 -18.34 2.10 -41.23
CA VAL A 181 -17.03 2.74 -41.14
C VAL A 181 -17.08 3.92 -42.11
N VAL A 182 -17.74 4.99 -41.69
CA VAL A 182 -17.45 6.31 -42.20
C VAL A 182 -16.08 6.61 -41.64
N ALA A 183 -15.10 6.65 -42.54
CA ALA A 183 -13.79 7.13 -42.19
C ALA A 183 -13.91 8.63 -41.81
N HIS A 184 -14.53 8.89 -40.67
CA HIS A 184 -14.28 10.12 -39.95
C HIS A 184 -12.87 9.95 -39.43
N ALA A 185 -11.99 10.84 -39.87
CA ALA A 185 -10.77 11.06 -39.15
C ALA A 185 -11.15 11.07 -37.66
N GLN A 186 -10.78 9.99 -36.98
CA GLN A 186 -10.95 9.89 -35.53
C GLN A 186 -10.20 11.11 -35.00
N ALA A 187 -10.93 12.11 -34.55
CA ALA A 187 -10.36 12.96 -33.53
C ALA A 187 -9.96 11.94 -32.44
N GLU A 188 -8.67 11.68 -32.32
CA GLU A 188 -8.12 10.85 -31.26
C GLU A 188 -8.71 11.40 -29.96
N GLU A 189 -9.69 10.70 -29.40
CA GLU A 189 -10.07 10.96 -28.01
C GLU A 189 -8.79 10.73 -27.24
N ALA A 190 -8.20 11.82 -26.76
CA ALA A 190 -7.02 11.73 -25.92
C ALA A 190 -7.30 10.68 -24.83
N PRO A 191 -6.42 9.69 -24.66
CA PRO A 191 -6.67 8.57 -23.78
C PRO A 191 -7.09 9.11 -22.43
N LYS A 192 -8.31 8.77 -21.98
CA LYS A 192 -8.83 9.21 -20.68
C LYS A 192 -7.88 8.70 -19.62
N ARG A 193 -7.04 9.58 -19.07
CA ARG A 193 -6.17 9.24 -17.96
C ARG A 193 -7.05 8.77 -16.81
N LEU A 194 -6.99 7.48 -16.50
CA LEU A 194 -7.64 6.92 -15.32
C LEU A 194 -7.09 7.66 -14.09
N ARG A 195 -7.97 8.28 -13.33
CA ARG A 195 -7.57 8.95 -12.08
C ARG A 195 -7.05 7.88 -11.12
N LEU A 196 -5.83 8.07 -10.66
CA LEU A 196 -5.24 7.23 -9.64
C LEU A 196 -6.05 7.38 -8.34
N THR A 197 -6.46 6.26 -7.74
CA THR A 197 -7.10 6.30 -6.42
C THR A 197 -6.06 6.46 -5.32
N SER A 198 -6.42 7.07 -4.19
CA SER A 198 -5.52 7.23 -3.04
C SER A 198 -4.93 5.89 -2.58
N ARG A 199 -5.73 4.82 -2.58
CA ARG A 199 -5.28 3.46 -2.25
C ARG A 199 -4.14 2.98 -3.17
N VAL A 200 -4.24 3.23 -4.47
CA VAL A 200 -3.19 2.84 -5.43
C VAL A 200 -1.95 3.70 -5.25
N ALA A 201 -2.12 5.00 -5.07
CA ALA A 201 -1.02 5.92 -4.79
C ALA A 201 -0.26 5.53 -3.51
N GLU A 202 -0.99 5.23 -2.43
CA GLU A 202 -0.43 4.78 -1.16
C GLU A 202 0.34 3.48 -1.30
N SER A 203 -0.25 2.46 -1.92
CA SER A 203 0.40 1.16 -2.11
C SER A 203 1.69 1.29 -2.92
N LEU A 204 1.72 2.12 -3.98
CA LEU A 204 2.91 2.36 -4.80
C LEU A 204 3.99 3.13 -4.03
N PHE A 205 3.60 4.16 -3.29
CA PHE A 205 4.52 4.93 -2.46
C PHE A 205 5.22 4.04 -1.41
N TRP A 206 4.43 3.25 -0.66
CA TRP A 206 4.99 2.34 0.34
C TRP A 206 5.78 1.18 -0.27
N MET A 207 5.34 0.65 -1.41
CA MET A 207 6.10 -0.37 -2.14
C MET A 207 7.49 0.13 -2.51
N GLY A 208 7.61 1.37 -3.03
CA GLY A 208 8.90 1.99 -3.35
C GLY A 208 9.78 2.16 -2.11
N ARG A 209 9.21 2.59 -1.00
CA ARG A 209 9.93 2.72 0.28
C ARG A 209 10.44 1.39 0.80
N TYR A 210 9.61 0.35 0.81
CA TYR A 210 10.02 -0.96 1.31
C TYR A 210 11.07 -1.64 0.42
N ALA A 211 10.98 -1.47 -0.90
CA ALA A 211 12.00 -1.97 -1.82
C ALA A 211 13.37 -1.31 -1.55
N GLU A 212 13.40 0.02 -1.37
CA GLU A 212 14.65 0.75 -1.05
C GLU A 212 15.20 0.37 0.32
N ARG A 213 14.33 0.19 1.34
CA ARG A 213 14.75 -0.30 2.66
C ARG A 213 15.39 -1.67 2.58
N ALA A 214 14.77 -2.59 1.84
CA ALA A 214 15.32 -3.93 1.65
C ALA A 214 16.70 -3.88 0.98
N GLU A 215 16.85 -3.05 -0.06
CA GLU A 215 18.12 -2.88 -0.78
C GLU A 215 19.21 -2.32 0.11
N VAL A 216 18.96 -1.17 0.76
CA VAL A 216 19.97 -0.50 1.61
C VAL A 216 20.37 -1.38 2.78
N THR A 217 19.40 -2.01 3.46
CA THR A 217 19.67 -2.91 4.59
C THR A 217 20.52 -4.11 4.17
N THR A 218 20.17 -4.74 3.02
CA THR A 218 20.94 -5.89 2.49
C THR A 218 22.37 -5.47 2.13
N ARG A 219 22.54 -4.32 1.47
CA ARG A 219 23.85 -3.80 1.09
C ARG A 219 24.71 -3.48 2.30
N MET A 220 24.14 -2.78 3.30
CA MET A 220 24.82 -2.44 4.54
C MET A 220 25.25 -3.70 5.29
N LEU A 221 24.34 -4.67 5.43
CA LEU A 221 24.61 -5.93 6.11
C LEU A 221 25.75 -6.69 5.44
N ARG A 222 25.73 -6.79 4.11
CA ARG A 222 26.81 -7.40 3.32
C ARG A 222 28.18 -6.76 3.62
N ILE A 223 28.24 -5.42 3.60
CA ILE A 223 29.51 -4.69 3.82
C ILE A 223 29.99 -4.88 5.26
N VAL A 224 29.11 -4.76 6.24
CA VAL A 224 29.46 -4.94 7.66
C VAL A 224 29.96 -6.37 7.91
N GLN A 225 29.32 -7.39 7.34
CA GLN A 225 29.75 -8.78 7.48
C GLN A 225 31.12 -9.05 6.81
N MET A 226 31.33 -8.56 5.60
CA MET A 226 32.60 -8.74 4.89
C MET A 226 33.78 -8.16 5.69
N GLN A 227 33.58 -7.07 6.42
CA GLN A 227 34.61 -6.40 7.22
C GLN A 227 34.74 -6.97 8.63
N ALA A 228 33.74 -7.69 9.12
CA ALA A 228 33.73 -8.24 10.46
C ALA A 228 34.56 -9.52 10.60
N TRP A 229 34.89 -10.20 9.49
CA TRP A 229 35.31 -11.60 9.53
C TRP A 229 36.76 -11.92 9.94
N PRO A 230 37.80 -11.10 9.87
CA PRO A 230 39.11 -11.57 10.30
C PRO A 230 39.74 -10.84 11.50
N LEU A 231 39.01 -10.02 12.26
CA LEU A 231 39.65 -9.14 13.25
C LEU A 231 39.45 -9.62 14.71
N THR A 232 40.55 -9.83 15.42
CA THR A 232 40.61 -10.12 16.86
C THR A 232 39.87 -9.05 17.69
N GLU A 233 39.16 -9.49 18.72
CA GLU A 233 38.09 -8.78 19.44
C GLU A 233 38.38 -7.37 20.00
N SER A 234 39.62 -6.96 20.17
CA SER A 234 39.93 -5.76 20.97
C SER A 234 40.09 -4.44 20.20
N VAL A 235 40.58 -4.45 18.97
CA VAL A 235 40.82 -3.21 18.19
C VAL A 235 39.67 -2.94 17.23
N SER A 236 39.00 -3.96 16.81
CA SER A 236 37.95 -3.92 15.77
C SER A 236 36.59 -3.43 16.27
N ALA A 237 36.29 -3.54 17.56
CA ALA A 237 34.99 -3.17 18.10
C ALA A 237 34.73 -1.66 18.04
N ARG A 238 35.72 -0.82 18.34
CA ARG A 238 35.59 0.65 18.28
C ARG A 238 35.36 1.16 16.86
N HIS A 239 36.07 0.62 15.86
CA HIS A 239 35.96 1.06 14.46
C HIS A 239 34.67 0.61 13.78
N ARG A 240 34.02 -0.46 14.27
CA ARG A 240 32.79 -1.02 13.72
C ARG A 240 31.52 -0.42 14.31
N ARG A 241 31.60 0.14 15.51
CA ARG A 241 30.45 0.71 16.22
C ARG A 241 29.65 1.73 15.38
N PRO A 242 30.30 2.68 14.67
CA PRO A 242 29.56 3.62 13.81
C PRO A 242 28.80 2.95 12.66
N LEU A 243 29.32 1.88 12.09
CA LEU A 243 28.68 1.16 10.98
C LEU A 243 27.46 0.36 11.44
N TRP A 244 27.56 -0.28 12.61
CA TRP A 244 26.42 -0.96 13.23
C TRP A 244 25.38 0.05 13.71
N ALA A 245 25.81 1.20 14.24
CA ALA A 245 24.93 2.29 14.61
C ALA A 245 24.16 2.85 13.41
N ALA A 246 24.84 3.00 12.27
CA ALA A 246 24.21 3.41 11.03
C ALA A 246 23.15 2.40 10.58
N MET A 247 23.45 1.11 10.60
CA MET A 247 22.52 0.06 10.23
C MET A 247 21.30 0.02 11.17
N ALA A 248 21.51 0.12 12.48
CA ALA A 248 20.44 0.15 13.48
C ALA A 248 19.55 1.40 13.33
N ALA A 249 20.15 2.56 13.04
CA ALA A 249 19.42 3.80 12.80
C ALA A 249 18.55 3.73 11.54
N VAL A 250 19.12 3.20 10.45
CA VAL A 250 18.43 3.02 9.17
C VAL A 250 17.25 2.04 9.29
N SER A 251 17.40 0.98 10.07
CA SER A 251 16.34 -0.01 10.30
C SER A 251 15.26 0.44 11.30
N GLY A 252 15.42 1.59 11.95
CA GLY A 252 14.51 2.09 12.99
C GLY A 252 14.65 1.42 14.35
N HIS A 253 15.65 0.57 14.55
CA HIS A 253 15.86 -0.22 15.77
C HIS A 253 17.06 0.23 16.63
N ALA A 254 17.52 1.48 16.47
CA ALA A 254 18.64 2.00 17.24
C ALA A 254 18.45 1.88 18.77
N ALA A 255 17.23 2.08 19.26
CA ALA A 255 16.91 1.97 20.69
C ALA A 255 17.05 0.54 21.23
N ASP A 256 16.70 -0.47 20.43
CA ASP A 256 16.72 -1.86 20.85
C ASP A 256 18.15 -2.40 21.01
N PHE A 257 19.09 -1.88 20.23
CA PHE A 257 20.49 -2.30 20.23
C PHE A 257 21.35 -1.63 21.28
N PHE A 258 21.06 -0.35 21.62
CA PHE A 258 21.97 0.47 22.43
C PHE A 258 21.48 0.74 23.85
N VAL A 259 20.20 0.53 24.15
CA VAL A 259 19.59 0.99 25.42
C VAL A 259 19.36 -0.12 26.46
N LYS A 260 19.36 -1.40 26.07
CA LYS A 260 19.08 -2.50 27.01
C LYS A 260 20.22 -3.50 27.08
N PRO A 261 21.00 -3.54 28.18
CA PRO A 261 21.74 -4.72 28.57
C PRO A 261 20.76 -5.72 29.21
N SER A 262 19.81 -6.26 28.43
CA SER A 262 18.90 -7.30 28.90
C SER A 262 19.43 -8.67 28.49
N ARG A 263 18.99 -9.73 29.21
CA ARG A 263 19.34 -11.12 28.95
C ARG A 263 19.00 -11.60 27.52
N ASP A 264 18.29 -10.80 26.76
CA ASP A 264 17.89 -11.04 25.36
C ASP A 264 18.73 -10.21 24.37
N ALA A 265 19.92 -9.73 24.76
CA ALA A 265 20.84 -9.04 23.85
C ALA A 265 21.21 -9.98 22.69
N VAL A 266 20.85 -9.59 21.47
CA VAL A 266 21.18 -10.32 20.25
C VAL A 266 22.72 -10.45 20.18
N THR A 267 23.22 -11.65 20.12
CA THR A 267 24.66 -11.88 20.04
C THR A 267 25.20 -11.42 18.68
N ALA A 268 26.49 -11.07 18.62
CA ALA A 268 27.11 -10.62 17.35
C ALA A 268 26.93 -11.63 16.19
N LYS A 269 26.70 -12.91 16.49
CA LYS A 269 26.41 -13.97 15.51
C LYS A 269 24.96 -13.99 15.05
N GLU A 270 24.03 -13.49 15.88
CA GLU A 270 22.60 -13.45 15.57
C GLU A 270 22.18 -12.16 14.88
N VAL A 271 22.97 -11.09 15.00
CA VAL A 271 22.68 -9.79 14.38
C VAL A 271 22.41 -9.88 12.89
N PRO A 272 23.22 -10.59 12.07
CA PRO A 272 22.93 -10.72 10.64
C PRO A 272 21.60 -11.42 10.37
N TYR A 273 21.26 -12.46 11.12
CA TYR A 273 19.95 -13.12 11.02
C TYR A 273 18.81 -12.17 11.39
N TYR A 274 18.97 -11.44 12.49
CA TYR A 274 17.97 -10.49 12.97
C TYR A 274 17.58 -9.45 11.91
N PHE A 275 18.55 -8.90 11.19
CA PHE A 275 18.29 -7.90 10.15
C PHE A 275 17.93 -8.50 8.78
N LEU A 276 18.30 -9.74 8.50
CA LEU A 276 18.02 -10.33 7.20
C LEU A 276 16.71 -11.12 7.18
N LEU A 277 16.51 -12.05 8.13
CA LEU A 277 15.49 -13.10 8.05
C LEU A 277 14.51 -13.16 9.22
N ASP A 278 14.71 -12.41 10.33
CA ASP A 278 13.80 -12.53 11.47
C ASP A 278 12.45 -11.90 11.18
N LYS A 279 11.40 -12.74 11.06
CA LYS A 279 10.01 -12.33 10.83
C LYS A 279 9.42 -11.48 11.97
N ARG A 280 9.99 -11.56 13.19
CA ARG A 280 9.56 -10.77 14.35
C ARG A 280 10.13 -9.36 14.34
N ASN A 281 11.19 -9.15 13.57
CA ASN A 281 11.78 -7.85 13.36
C ASN A 281 11.12 -7.16 12.16
N GLY A 282 10.26 -6.16 12.40
CA GLY A 282 9.66 -5.36 11.34
C GLY A 282 10.65 -4.59 10.45
N GLY A 283 11.90 -4.44 10.93
CA GLY A 283 13.03 -3.84 10.21
C GLY A 283 13.92 -4.84 9.48
N SER A 284 13.56 -6.11 9.40
CA SER A 284 14.32 -7.10 8.63
C SER A 284 14.04 -7.00 7.13
N VAL A 285 15.01 -7.44 6.32
CA VAL A 285 14.86 -7.50 4.86
C VAL A 285 13.64 -8.33 4.47
N LEU A 286 13.43 -9.48 5.10
CA LEU A 286 12.26 -10.32 4.87
C LEU A 286 10.95 -9.59 5.17
N SER A 287 10.87 -8.84 6.28
CA SER A 287 9.68 -8.06 6.64
C SER A 287 9.43 -6.91 5.64
N TYR A 288 10.47 -6.27 5.16
CA TYR A 288 10.36 -5.26 4.11
C TYR A 288 9.87 -5.86 2.78
N LEU A 289 10.40 -7.02 2.38
CA LEU A 289 9.94 -7.71 1.18
C LEU A 289 8.49 -8.19 1.30
N LEU A 290 8.07 -8.66 2.48
CA LEU A 290 6.68 -9.00 2.75
C LEU A 290 5.77 -7.78 2.61
N SER A 291 6.15 -6.66 3.21
CA SER A 291 5.38 -5.41 3.12
C SER A 291 5.33 -4.85 1.70
N CYS A 292 6.43 -4.93 0.96
CA CYS A 292 6.50 -4.56 -0.46
C CYS A 292 5.54 -5.43 -1.28
N ARG A 293 5.58 -6.76 -1.09
CA ARG A 293 4.71 -7.73 -1.76
C ARG A 293 3.23 -7.50 -1.43
N GLN A 294 2.88 -7.25 -0.17
CA GLN A 294 1.50 -6.98 0.25
C GLN A 294 0.94 -5.71 -0.42
N ASN A 295 1.74 -4.65 -0.49
CA ASN A 295 1.35 -3.44 -1.20
C ASN A 295 1.15 -3.71 -2.70
N ALA A 296 2.03 -4.47 -3.33
CA ALA A 296 1.88 -4.86 -4.74
C ALA A 296 0.65 -5.75 -4.97
N GLU A 297 0.34 -6.68 -4.05
CA GLU A 297 -0.84 -7.55 -4.13
C GLU A 297 -2.15 -6.75 -4.10
N ASN A 298 -2.22 -5.68 -3.30
CA ASN A 298 -3.39 -4.80 -3.21
C ASN A 298 -3.72 -4.07 -4.51
N ILE A 299 -2.76 -3.97 -5.43
CA ILE A 299 -2.86 -3.17 -6.66
C ILE A 299 -2.32 -3.94 -7.87
N ARG A 300 -2.41 -5.27 -7.83
CA ARG A 300 -1.83 -6.16 -8.83
C ARG A 300 -2.28 -5.86 -10.26
N GLU A 301 -3.49 -5.36 -10.44
CA GLU A 301 -4.05 -4.95 -11.72
C GLU A 301 -3.36 -3.73 -12.36
N HIS A 302 -2.52 -3.02 -11.59
CA HIS A 302 -1.78 -1.85 -12.06
C HIS A 302 -0.35 -2.17 -12.52
N PHE A 303 0.06 -3.44 -12.42
CA PHE A 303 1.41 -3.88 -12.80
C PHE A 303 1.41 -4.82 -13.99
N PRO A 304 2.45 -4.76 -14.82
CA PRO A 304 2.78 -5.85 -15.74
C PRO A 304 3.04 -7.16 -14.97
N PRO A 305 2.70 -8.33 -15.55
CA PRO A 305 2.92 -9.64 -14.92
C PRO A 305 4.37 -9.89 -14.50
N GLU A 306 5.34 -9.33 -15.23
CA GLU A 306 6.77 -9.43 -14.98
C GLU A 306 7.16 -8.84 -13.62
N VAL A 307 6.63 -7.66 -13.28
CA VAL A 307 6.88 -6.99 -12.00
C VAL A 307 6.43 -7.85 -10.83
N TRP A 308 5.21 -8.41 -10.94
CA TRP A 308 4.70 -9.32 -9.92
C TRP A 308 5.53 -10.59 -9.81
N SER A 309 5.92 -11.17 -10.93
CA SER A 309 6.71 -12.41 -10.96
C SER A 309 8.04 -12.25 -10.23
N VAL A 310 8.79 -11.19 -10.54
CA VAL A 310 10.08 -10.90 -9.90
C VAL A 310 9.91 -10.67 -8.40
N LEU A 311 8.98 -9.82 -7.99
CA LEU A 311 8.77 -9.51 -6.57
C LEU A 311 8.32 -10.73 -5.77
N ASN A 312 7.41 -11.52 -6.33
CA ASN A 312 6.91 -12.72 -5.65
C ASN A 312 7.99 -13.80 -5.56
N HIS A 313 8.81 -13.97 -6.59
CA HIS A 313 9.95 -14.89 -6.58
C HIS A 313 10.96 -14.52 -5.51
N LEU A 314 11.40 -13.25 -5.50
CA LEU A 314 12.31 -12.71 -4.49
C LEU A 314 11.81 -12.95 -3.06
N TYR A 315 10.55 -12.62 -2.78
CA TYR A 315 9.99 -12.84 -1.45
C TYR A 315 9.98 -14.31 -1.06
N LEU A 316 9.54 -15.21 -1.96
CA LEU A 316 9.44 -16.64 -1.66
C LEU A 316 10.81 -17.26 -1.43
N GLU A 317 11.81 -16.88 -2.21
CA GLU A 317 13.18 -17.36 -2.07
C GLU A 317 13.77 -16.97 -0.71
N VAL A 318 13.66 -15.69 -0.32
CA VAL A 318 14.15 -15.23 0.99
C VAL A 318 13.35 -15.87 2.14
N ALA A 319 12.04 -16.05 1.99
CA ALA A 319 11.19 -16.68 3.00
C ALA A 319 11.55 -18.15 3.23
N LEU A 320 11.96 -18.89 2.19
CA LEU A 320 12.41 -20.28 2.32
C LEU A 320 13.63 -20.40 3.25
N HIS A 321 14.56 -19.45 3.19
CA HIS A 321 15.72 -19.43 4.10
C HIS A 321 15.30 -19.16 5.56
N ALA A 322 14.26 -18.38 5.79
CA ALA A 322 13.76 -18.08 7.12
C ALA A 322 13.03 -19.28 7.78
N ASP A 323 12.52 -20.20 6.97
CA ASP A 323 11.76 -21.36 7.45
C ASP A 323 12.66 -22.57 7.79
N GLN A 324 13.98 -22.45 7.61
CA GLN A 324 14.96 -23.46 7.97
C GLN A 324 15.16 -23.59 9.49
N SER A 325 15.85 -24.63 9.95
CA SER A 325 16.22 -24.79 11.38
C SER A 325 17.07 -23.61 11.88
N ALA A 326 17.07 -23.36 13.19
CA ALA A 326 17.85 -22.26 13.78
C ALA A 326 19.34 -22.34 13.42
N THR A 327 19.93 -23.53 13.46
CA THR A 327 21.34 -23.76 13.10
C THR A 327 21.59 -23.47 11.63
N GLU A 328 20.70 -23.94 10.76
CA GLU A 328 20.83 -23.76 9.31
C GLU A 328 20.65 -22.29 8.91
N ARG A 329 19.71 -21.58 9.52
CA ARG A 329 19.53 -20.13 9.32
C ARG A 329 20.78 -19.31 9.63
N VAL A 330 21.41 -19.60 10.77
CA VAL A 330 22.67 -18.93 11.15
C VAL A 330 23.77 -19.27 10.16
N ARG A 331 23.88 -20.54 9.75
CA ARG A 331 24.85 -20.99 8.74
C ARG A 331 24.66 -20.27 7.41
N ILE A 332 23.43 -20.24 6.88
CA ILE A 332 23.11 -19.57 5.61
C ILE A 332 23.51 -18.10 5.69
N VAL A 333 23.07 -17.39 6.71
CA VAL A 333 23.34 -15.94 6.82
C VAL A 333 24.83 -15.64 7.02
N MET A 334 25.57 -16.51 7.68
CA MET A 334 27.00 -16.29 7.98
C MET A 334 27.95 -16.80 6.89
N GLU A 335 27.61 -17.88 6.21
CA GLU A 335 28.49 -18.57 5.27
C GLU A 335 28.10 -18.35 3.81
N ASP A 336 26.81 -18.16 3.53
CA ASP A 336 26.32 -17.94 2.18
C ASP A 336 26.53 -16.47 1.75
N ARG A 337 27.64 -16.25 1.06
CA ARG A 337 27.97 -14.92 0.54
C ARG A 337 27.16 -14.53 -0.69
N THR A 338 26.46 -15.49 -1.31
CA THR A 338 25.66 -15.25 -2.53
C THR A 338 24.31 -14.66 -2.18
N LEU A 339 23.68 -15.07 -1.07
CA LEU A 339 22.34 -14.64 -0.67
C LEU A 339 22.13 -13.12 -0.73
N HIS A 340 23.07 -12.35 -0.17
CA HIS A 340 22.94 -10.88 -0.23
C HIS A 340 23.06 -10.33 -1.65
N GLN A 341 23.93 -10.95 -2.47
CA GLN A 341 24.09 -10.52 -3.86
C GLN A 341 22.86 -10.88 -4.69
N ASP A 342 22.27 -12.05 -4.45
CA ASP A 342 21.07 -12.52 -5.16
C ASP A 342 19.87 -11.62 -4.82
N ILE A 343 19.69 -11.27 -3.54
CA ILE A 343 18.65 -10.29 -3.13
C ILE A 343 18.85 -8.94 -3.82
N LEU A 344 20.09 -8.41 -3.84
CA LEU A 344 20.38 -7.14 -4.50
C LEU A 344 20.13 -7.20 -6.01
N THR A 345 20.53 -8.29 -6.65
CA THR A 345 20.32 -8.49 -8.09
C THR A 345 18.83 -8.55 -8.44
N GLN A 346 18.03 -9.26 -7.65
CA GLN A 346 16.58 -9.34 -7.86
C GLN A 346 15.86 -8.01 -7.56
N LEU A 347 16.34 -7.20 -6.62
CA LEU A 347 15.82 -5.85 -6.40
C LEU A 347 16.17 -4.89 -7.55
N ASP A 348 17.37 -5.03 -8.14
CA ASP A 348 17.74 -4.31 -9.36
C ASP A 348 16.87 -4.77 -10.56
N GLU A 349 16.57 -6.07 -10.67
CA GLU A 349 15.66 -6.62 -11.67
C GLU A 349 14.22 -6.08 -11.49
N LEU A 350 13.72 -6.03 -10.26
CA LEU A 350 12.41 -5.42 -9.94
C LEU A 350 12.35 -3.97 -10.38
N THR A 351 13.38 -3.19 -10.04
CA THR A 351 13.48 -1.78 -10.45
C THR A 351 13.53 -1.64 -11.96
N GLY A 352 14.33 -2.48 -12.63
CA GLY A 352 14.42 -2.51 -14.09
C GLY A 352 13.12 -2.92 -14.78
N ALA A 353 12.37 -3.86 -14.19
CA ALA A 353 11.06 -4.26 -14.70
C ALA A 353 10.02 -3.13 -14.58
N LEU A 354 9.98 -2.43 -13.45
CA LEU A 354 9.12 -1.26 -13.24
C LEU A 354 9.45 -0.13 -14.22
N GLU A 355 10.75 0.18 -14.39
CA GLU A 355 11.21 1.25 -15.28
C GLU A 355 10.91 0.97 -16.76
N LYS A 356 11.00 -0.30 -17.20
CA LYS A 356 10.87 -0.67 -18.61
C LYS A 356 9.46 -1.01 -19.04
N HIS A 357 8.63 -1.53 -18.14
CA HIS A 357 7.34 -2.10 -18.48
C HIS A 357 6.15 -1.31 -17.94
N MET A 358 6.35 -0.44 -16.95
CA MET A 358 5.28 0.38 -16.40
C MET A 358 5.13 1.69 -17.20
N LEU A 359 3.90 2.14 -17.42
CA LEU A 359 3.69 3.48 -17.96
C LEU A 359 4.16 4.54 -16.95
N HIS A 360 4.96 5.51 -17.41
CA HIS A 360 5.44 6.62 -16.59
C HIS A 360 4.35 7.68 -16.38
N ASN A 361 3.24 7.25 -15.77
CA ASN A 361 2.10 8.06 -15.39
C ASN A 361 2.10 8.36 -13.88
N ASP A 362 0.99 8.85 -13.34
CA ASP A 362 0.85 9.18 -11.91
C ASP A 362 1.23 7.99 -11.01
N ALA A 363 0.88 6.75 -11.40
CA ALA A 363 1.19 5.55 -10.65
C ALA A 363 2.71 5.35 -10.53
N TRP A 364 3.44 5.45 -11.64
CA TRP A 364 4.89 5.37 -11.66
C TRP A 364 5.55 6.48 -10.83
N HIS A 365 5.01 7.70 -10.88
CA HIS A 365 5.53 8.82 -10.09
C HIS A 365 5.37 8.59 -8.59
N PHE A 366 4.28 7.98 -8.11
CA PHE A 366 4.12 7.64 -6.69
C PHE A 366 5.11 6.56 -6.24
N TRP A 367 5.40 5.57 -7.08
CA TRP A 367 6.47 4.60 -6.79
C TRP A 367 7.83 5.29 -6.69
N GLN A 368 8.16 6.16 -7.65
CA GLN A 368 9.39 6.95 -7.64
C GLN A 368 9.50 7.86 -6.40
N LEU A 369 8.41 8.51 -6.01
CA LEU A 369 8.36 9.30 -4.78
C LEU A 369 8.74 8.47 -3.55
N GLY A 370 8.22 7.26 -3.43
CA GLY A 370 8.55 6.34 -2.35
C GLY A 370 10.04 5.98 -2.33
N VAL A 371 10.60 5.61 -3.49
CA VAL A 371 12.02 5.28 -3.64
C VAL A 371 12.91 6.48 -3.25
N TYR A 372 12.66 7.65 -3.82
CA TYR A 372 13.51 8.82 -3.56
C TYR A 372 13.39 9.35 -2.14
N ALA A 373 12.19 9.34 -1.56
CA ALA A 373 11.97 9.74 -0.17
C ALA A 373 12.75 8.84 0.80
N GLU A 374 12.70 7.53 0.60
CA GLU A 374 13.44 6.60 1.45
C GLU A 374 14.95 6.67 1.22
N ARG A 375 15.39 6.73 -0.03
CA ARG A 375 16.81 6.80 -0.40
C ARG A 375 17.49 8.04 0.16
N SER A 376 16.86 9.22 0.05
CA SER A 376 17.39 10.46 0.64
C SER A 376 17.50 10.38 2.16
N LEU A 377 16.45 9.85 2.81
CA LEU A 377 16.43 9.66 4.25
C LEU A 377 17.53 8.70 4.73
N MET A 378 17.68 7.55 4.05
CA MET A 378 18.69 6.55 4.39
C MET A 378 20.11 7.09 4.20
N THR A 379 20.35 7.87 3.13
CA THR A 379 21.63 8.50 2.88
C THR A 379 22.01 9.48 4.00
N ILE A 380 21.08 10.35 4.40
CA ILE A 380 21.31 11.34 5.46
C ILE A 380 21.51 10.65 6.81
N LEU A 381 20.67 9.66 7.16
CA LEU A 381 20.80 8.91 8.42
C LEU A 381 22.12 8.16 8.51
N THR A 382 22.54 7.49 7.43
CA THR A 382 23.81 6.76 7.39
C THR A 382 25.00 7.71 7.54
N LEU A 383 24.98 8.81 6.80
CA LEU A 383 26.04 9.83 6.89
C LEU A 383 26.12 10.43 8.30
N LYS A 384 24.97 10.79 8.89
CA LYS A 384 24.89 11.33 10.26
C LYS A 384 25.54 10.39 11.28
N GLN A 385 25.24 9.09 11.22
CA GLN A 385 25.78 8.12 12.19
C GLN A 385 27.28 7.91 12.04
N VAL A 386 27.79 7.92 10.81
CA VAL A 386 29.24 7.74 10.58
C VAL A 386 30.03 8.99 10.94
N LEU A 387 29.45 10.17 10.79
CA LEU A 387 30.09 11.45 11.15
C LEU A 387 29.82 11.88 12.59
N ALA A 388 28.93 11.21 13.34
CA ALA A 388 28.65 11.55 14.72
C ALA A 388 29.91 11.30 15.59
N PRO A 389 30.26 12.23 16.48
CA PRO A 389 31.37 12.02 17.40
C PRO A 389 31.07 10.85 18.35
N GLU A 390 32.07 10.02 18.63
CA GLU A 390 31.95 8.99 19.66
C GLU A 390 31.65 9.67 21.00
N THR A 391 30.54 9.31 21.64
CA THR A 391 29.99 9.89 22.86
C THR A 391 30.97 10.00 23.99
N GLY A 392 31.13 11.20 24.57
CA GLY A 392 31.65 11.40 25.91
C GLY A 392 32.82 12.37 26.03
N GLY A 393 32.57 13.65 25.81
CA GLY A 393 33.47 14.73 26.17
C GLY A 393 33.95 15.55 24.97
N VAL A 394 33.95 16.87 25.20
CA VAL A 394 34.47 17.97 24.36
C VAL A 394 34.77 17.59 22.92
N ALA A 395 34.06 18.16 21.99
CA ALA A 395 34.09 17.90 20.55
C ALA A 395 35.48 18.16 19.90
N MET A 396 36.40 17.28 20.17
CA MET A 396 37.52 17.08 19.26
C MET A 396 37.04 16.14 18.18
N ILE A 397 36.80 16.66 16.99
CA ILE A 397 36.49 15.88 15.77
C ILE A 397 37.72 14.99 15.53
N SER A 398 37.73 13.79 16.13
CA SER A 398 38.67 12.78 15.71
C SER A 398 38.43 12.56 14.22
N PRO A 399 39.40 12.72 13.33
CA PRO A 399 39.19 12.60 11.89
C PRO A 399 38.60 11.22 11.63
N VAL A 400 37.40 11.20 11.10
CA VAL A 400 36.74 9.93 10.71
C VAL A 400 37.72 9.19 9.81
N SER A 401 38.06 7.96 10.18
CA SER A 401 39.10 7.25 9.45
C SER A 401 38.72 7.08 7.99
N SER A 402 39.68 7.24 7.09
CA SER A 402 39.44 7.05 5.63
C SER A 402 38.84 5.68 5.32
N THR A 403 39.09 4.68 6.18
CA THR A 403 38.47 3.35 6.09
C THR A 403 36.98 3.40 6.36
N ASN A 404 36.52 4.11 7.39
CA ASN A 404 35.07 4.25 7.67
C ASN A 404 34.36 5.04 6.57
N LEU A 405 35.02 6.03 5.98
CA LEU A 405 34.49 6.77 4.84
C LEU A 405 34.40 5.89 3.58
N ASP A 406 35.37 5.02 3.34
CA ASP A 406 35.32 4.07 2.22
C ASP A 406 34.21 3.04 2.41
N LEU A 407 34.01 2.54 3.63
CA LEU A 407 32.91 1.64 3.98
C LEU A 407 31.54 2.34 3.84
N LEU A 408 31.41 3.60 4.28
CA LEU A 408 30.22 4.40 4.06
C LEU A 408 29.88 4.52 2.55
N LEU A 409 30.89 4.82 1.75
CA LEU A 409 30.71 4.88 0.29
C LEU A 409 30.29 3.53 -0.31
N GLN A 410 30.82 2.41 0.20
CA GLN A 410 30.41 1.08 -0.23
C GLN A 410 28.94 0.78 0.18
N MET A 411 28.55 1.11 1.41
CA MET A 411 27.17 0.94 1.90
C MET A 411 26.15 1.68 1.04
N LEU A 412 26.50 2.87 0.59
CA LEU A 412 25.64 3.74 -0.24
C LEU A 412 25.96 3.63 -1.74
N ALA A 413 26.72 2.61 -2.17
CA ALA A 413 27.11 2.40 -3.58
C ALA A 413 27.81 3.61 -4.23
N GLY A 414 28.46 4.46 -3.44
CA GLY A 414 29.09 5.69 -3.89
C GLY A 414 30.59 5.58 -4.21
N GLN A 415 31.20 4.40 -3.98
CA GLN A 415 32.65 4.24 -4.11
C GLN A 415 33.16 4.54 -5.53
N TYR A 416 32.44 4.02 -6.55
CA TYR A 416 32.79 4.28 -7.94
C TYR A 416 32.64 5.78 -8.28
N ALA A 417 31.52 6.40 -7.92
CA ALA A 417 31.28 7.83 -8.16
C ALA A 417 32.34 8.70 -7.49
N TYR A 418 32.69 8.42 -6.23
CA TYR A 418 33.72 9.14 -5.52
C TYR A 418 35.09 9.04 -6.22
N ARG A 419 35.49 7.82 -6.60
CA ARG A 419 36.78 7.59 -7.30
C ARG A 419 36.81 8.26 -8.66
N SER A 420 35.70 8.24 -9.40
CA SER A 420 35.57 8.90 -10.70
C SER A 420 35.69 10.40 -10.61
N LEU A 421 35.11 11.02 -9.56
CA LEU A 421 35.12 12.47 -9.39
C LEU A 421 36.43 13.01 -8.79
N TYR A 422 36.97 12.34 -7.79
CA TYR A 422 38.05 12.90 -6.96
C TYR A 422 39.41 12.25 -7.17
N HIS A 423 39.49 11.08 -7.73
CA HIS A 423 40.74 10.31 -7.95
C HIS A 423 41.65 10.25 -6.72
N ALA A 424 41.08 10.29 -5.50
CA ALA A 424 41.81 10.44 -4.25
C ALA A 424 41.21 9.56 -3.14
N ARG A 425 41.92 9.42 -2.01
CA ARG A 425 41.38 8.76 -0.83
C ARG A 425 40.18 9.51 -0.28
N PRO A 426 39.20 8.80 0.31
CA PRO A 426 38.02 9.44 0.91
C PRO A 426 38.40 10.41 2.03
N VAL A 427 37.86 11.63 1.95
CA VAL A 427 37.90 12.64 3.00
C VAL A 427 36.50 13.12 3.31
N ALA A 428 36.21 13.42 4.58
CA ALA A 428 34.86 13.67 5.06
C ALA A 428 34.11 14.75 4.29
N ALA A 429 34.75 15.89 4.00
CA ALA A 429 34.15 17.00 3.26
C ALA A 429 33.68 16.60 1.84
N ARG A 430 34.51 15.84 1.12
CA ARG A 430 34.19 15.40 -0.26
C ARG A 430 33.13 14.31 -0.25
N VAL A 431 33.18 13.41 0.73
CA VAL A 431 32.17 12.35 0.92
C VAL A 431 30.82 12.98 1.27
N ALA A 432 30.78 13.93 2.21
CA ALA A 432 29.57 14.66 2.55
C ALA A 432 29.01 15.43 1.36
N ARG A 433 29.85 16.11 0.58
CA ARG A 433 29.43 16.81 -0.63
C ARG A 433 28.82 15.87 -1.66
N LEU A 434 29.47 14.74 -1.95
CA LEU A 434 28.95 13.73 -2.88
C LEU A 434 27.60 13.20 -2.43
N LEU A 435 27.47 12.83 -1.17
CA LEU A 435 26.27 12.18 -0.64
C LEU A 435 25.11 13.16 -0.41
N LEU A 436 25.40 14.45 -0.19
CA LEU A 436 24.37 15.44 0.08
C LEU A 436 24.01 16.28 -1.14
N GLN A 437 25.00 16.80 -1.89
CA GLN A 437 24.79 17.90 -2.84
C GLN A 437 25.09 17.56 -4.30
N ASP A 438 25.56 16.36 -4.60
CA ASP A 438 25.84 15.99 -5.98
C ASP A 438 24.53 15.80 -6.77
N GLN A 439 24.47 16.40 -7.98
CA GLN A 439 23.26 16.39 -8.82
C GLN A 439 23.20 15.21 -9.78
N GLU A 440 24.30 14.52 -9.99
CA GLU A 440 24.44 13.42 -10.95
C GLU A 440 24.50 12.05 -10.25
N PHE A 441 24.86 12.02 -8.96
CA PHE A 441 24.93 10.78 -8.21
C PHE A 441 23.55 10.33 -7.74
N PRO A 442 23.00 9.17 -8.23
CA PRO A 442 21.61 8.78 -7.99
C PRO A 442 21.24 8.48 -6.53
N ARG A 443 22.23 8.42 -5.64
CA ARG A 443 22.03 8.21 -4.19
C ARG A 443 22.36 9.44 -3.37
N SER A 444 22.68 10.57 -3.97
CA SER A 444 22.79 11.82 -3.23
C SER A 444 21.41 12.28 -2.77
N ALA A 445 21.38 12.97 -1.63
CA ALA A 445 20.13 13.54 -1.12
C ALA A 445 19.53 14.55 -2.12
N LEU A 446 20.36 15.39 -2.73
CA LEU A 446 19.92 16.40 -3.69
C LEU A 446 19.33 15.78 -4.96
N PHE A 447 19.97 14.76 -5.54
CA PHE A 447 19.44 14.04 -6.71
C PHE A 447 18.05 13.45 -6.39
N CYS A 448 17.91 12.82 -5.23
CA CYS A 448 16.65 12.22 -4.81
C CYS A 448 15.55 13.28 -4.61
N LEU A 449 15.86 14.39 -3.93
CA LEU A 449 14.92 15.49 -3.71
C LEU A 449 14.49 16.15 -5.03
N GLU A 450 15.39 16.34 -5.98
CA GLU A 450 15.06 16.81 -7.32
C GLU A 450 14.19 15.80 -8.09
N GLY A 451 14.44 14.50 -7.90
CA GLY A 451 13.59 13.43 -8.40
C GLY A 451 12.17 13.51 -7.82
N MET A 452 12.06 13.70 -6.50
CA MET A 452 10.77 13.90 -5.82
C MET A 452 10.05 15.14 -6.34
N ARG A 453 10.75 16.26 -6.50
CA ARG A 453 10.19 17.50 -7.05
C ARG A 453 9.64 17.30 -8.47
N ARG A 454 10.37 16.59 -9.33
CA ARG A 454 9.91 16.25 -10.69
C ARG A 454 8.65 15.36 -10.65
N ALA A 455 8.65 14.31 -9.83
CA ALA A 455 7.50 13.43 -9.69
C ALA A 455 6.26 14.17 -9.18
N LEU A 456 6.40 15.00 -8.15
CA LEU A 456 5.32 15.85 -7.63
C LEU A 456 4.79 16.83 -8.68
N THR A 457 5.66 17.46 -9.46
CA THR A 457 5.25 18.38 -10.53
C THR A 457 4.46 17.65 -11.61
N ALA A 458 4.86 16.44 -11.96
CA ALA A 458 4.19 15.63 -12.96
C ALA A 458 2.81 15.12 -12.50
N THR A 459 2.66 14.78 -11.21
CA THR A 459 1.38 14.28 -10.63
C THR A 459 0.39 15.40 -10.34
N LEU A 460 0.85 16.59 -10.00
CA LEU A 460 -0.02 17.72 -9.64
C LEU A 460 -0.85 18.23 -10.81
N GLY A 461 -0.35 18.12 -12.07
CA GLY A 461 -1.00 18.72 -13.21
C GLY A 461 -1.40 20.16 -12.92
N ASP A 462 -2.51 20.65 -13.49
CA ASP A 462 -3.06 21.99 -13.23
C ASP A 462 -3.81 22.12 -11.88
N ARG A 463 -3.72 21.13 -11.00
CA ARG A 463 -4.37 21.20 -9.68
C ARG A 463 -3.51 21.99 -8.72
N HIS A 464 -3.73 23.29 -8.69
CA HIS A 464 -3.21 24.14 -7.64
C HIS A 464 -3.81 23.69 -6.29
N ALA A 465 -3.04 22.95 -5.50
CA ALA A 465 -3.34 22.74 -4.10
C ALA A 465 -3.41 24.11 -3.41
N LYS A 466 -4.60 24.53 -3.06
CA LYS A 466 -4.81 25.77 -2.28
C LYS A 466 -4.44 25.45 -0.83
N GLY A 467 -3.24 25.82 -0.42
CA GLY A 467 -2.77 25.65 0.96
C GLY A 467 -1.36 26.22 1.14
N ALA A 468 -1.02 26.58 2.37
CA ALA A 468 0.28 27.19 2.69
C ALA A 468 1.43 26.17 2.57
N ASP A 469 1.21 24.92 2.99
CA ASP A 469 2.20 23.84 2.98
C ASP A 469 1.77 22.69 2.07
N THR A 470 2.26 22.73 0.85
CA THR A 470 2.08 21.61 -0.09
C THR A 470 3.35 20.75 -0.10
N PRO A 471 3.26 19.42 -0.38
CA PRO A 471 4.44 18.56 -0.51
C PRO A 471 5.48 19.11 -1.46
N LEU A 472 5.07 19.75 -2.56
CA LEU A 472 6.00 20.38 -3.53
C LEU A 472 6.75 21.58 -2.94
N LYS A 473 6.08 22.45 -2.19
CA LYS A 473 6.73 23.59 -1.52
C LYS A 473 7.69 23.11 -0.44
N HIS A 474 7.27 22.13 0.33
CA HIS A 474 8.11 21.54 1.38
C HIS A 474 9.36 20.88 0.78
N CYS A 475 9.22 20.07 -0.26
CA CYS A 475 10.35 19.48 -1.00
C CYS A 475 11.30 20.57 -1.52
N SER A 476 10.77 21.65 -2.11
CA SER A 476 11.57 22.78 -2.60
C SER A 476 12.32 23.49 -1.47
N ARG A 477 11.71 23.61 -0.28
CA ARG A 477 12.37 24.14 0.91
C ARG A 477 13.55 23.27 1.33
N VAL A 478 13.36 21.94 1.40
CA VAL A 478 14.46 21.01 1.76
C VAL A 478 15.61 21.08 0.77
N ILE A 479 15.32 21.18 -0.54
CA ILE A 479 16.32 21.37 -1.58
C ILE A 479 17.11 22.67 -1.34
N THR A 480 16.42 23.75 -1.00
CA THR A 480 17.05 25.04 -0.71
C THR A 480 17.98 24.94 0.50
N GLU A 481 17.48 24.37 1.61
CA GLU A 481 18.27 24.16 2.82
C GLU A 481 19.53 23.32 2.54
N LEU A 482 19.41 22.29 1.72
CA LEU A 482 20.51 21.42 1.36
C LEU A 482 21.56 22.13 0.49
N ASN A 483 21.13 22.96 -0.46
CA ASN A 483 22.02 23.73 -1.33
C ASN A 483 22.78 24.84 -0.58
N PHE A 484 22.20 25.38 0.49
CA PHE A 484 22.86 26.40 1.33
C PHE A 484 23.88 25.85 2.33
N ILE A 485 24.06 24.52 2.43
CA ILE A 485 25.10 23.93 3.27
C ILE A 485 26.46 24.20 2.63
N ASP A 486 27.24 25.07 3.26
CA ASP A 486 28.65 25.27 2.87
C ASP A 486 29.53 24.23 3.58
N MET A 487 30.05 23.27 2.82
CA MET A 487 30.91 22.20 3.35
C MET A 487 32.21 22.75 3.93
N ALA A 488 32.72 23.91 3.48
CA ALA A 488 33.93 24.49 4.03
C ALA A 488 33.73 24.96 5.49
N THR A 489 32.53 25.37 5.83
CA THR A 489 32.17 25.79 7.20
C THR A 489 32.21 24.61 8.19
N TYR A 490 31.80 23.42 7.75
CA TYR A 490 31.78 22.22 8.59
C TYR A 490 33.10 21.42 8.57
N PHE A 491 33.90 21.62 7.55
CA PHE A 491 35.20 20.95 7.37
C PHE A 491 36.25 22.02 7.00
N PRO A 492 36.76 22.76 7.99
CA PRO A 492 37.79 23.78 7.74
C PRO A 492 39.01 23.16 7.05
N PRO A 493 39.69 23.88 6.15
CA PRO A 493 40.84 23.37 5.44
C PRO A 493 41.94 23.03 6.47
N VAL A 494 42.40 21.79 6.48
CA VAL A 494 43.59 21.39 7.23
C VAL A 494 44.76 22.12 6.61
N SER A 495 45.57 22.80 7.46
CA SER A 495 46.77 23.49 6.98
C SER A 495 47.67 22.54 6.18
N ALA A 496 48.31 23.05 5.12
CA ALA A 496 49.15 22.27 4.21
C ALA A 496 50.31 21.53 4.94
N THR A 497 50.54 21.84 6.20
CA THR A 497 51.58 21.25 7.04
C THR A 497 51.11 20.09 7.92
N GLY A 498 49.80 19.79 7.95
CA GLY A 498 49.27 18.67 8.74
C GLY A 498 49.35 18.87 10.26
N ALA A 499 49.75 20.04 10.71
CA ALA A 499 49.82 20.37 12.14
C ALA A 499 48.41 20.81 12.62
N PRO A 500 47.93 20.32 13.78
CA PRO A 500 46.75 20.90 14.40
C PRO A 500 47.05 22.38 14.69
N PHE A 501 46.04 23.26 14.54
CA PHE A 501 46.14 24.65 14.95
C PHE A 501 46.71 24.71 16.37
N SER A 502 47.63 25.65 16.61
CA SER A 502 48.23 25.85 17.95
C SER A 502 47.11 26.26 18.92
N GLU A 503 47.23 25.80 20.16
CA GLU A 503 46.28 26.08 21.26
C GLU A 503 46.13 27.59 21.59
N ASP A 504 46.90 28.46 20.93
CA ASP A 504 46.91 29.92 21.15
C ASP A 504 46.01 30.73 20.23
N ASP A 505 45.38 30.11 19.24
CA ASP A 505 44.35 30.79 18.42
C ASP A 505 43.03 30.78 19.20
N ASP A 506 42.64 31.93 19.72
CA ASP A 506 41.43 32.18 20.51
C ASP A 506 40.18 31.99 19.67
N LEU A 507 39.85 30.72 19.36
CA LEU A 507 38.65 30.28 18.61
C LEU A 507 37.48 29.98 19.55
N SER A 508 37.57 30.36 20.83
CA SER A 508 36.61 29.99 21.89
C SER A 508 35.21 30.59 21.69
N ASP A 509 35.03 31.62 20.84
CA ASP A 509 33.77 32.32 20.66
C ASP A 509 33.06 32.07 19.31
N MET A 510 33.63 31.33 18.38
CA MET A 510 32.89 30.94 17.19
C MET A 510 32.17 29.62 17.40
N PRO A 511 30.83 29.60 17.25
CA PRO A 511 30.09 28.34 17.30
C PRO A 511 30.62 27.45 16.16
N THR A 512 31.31 26.35 16.53
CA THR A 512 31.70 25.35 15.54
C THR A 512 30.43 24.75 14.94
N PRO A 513 30.21 24.89 13.63
CA PRO A 513 29.01 24.36 13.00
C PRO A 513 28.97 22.83 13.17
N ASP A 514 27.87 22.34 13.73
CA ASP A 514 27.66 20.92 13.99
C ASP A 514 26.90 20.29 12.82
N LEU A 515 27.62 19.64 11.90
CA LEU A 515 27.01 18.96 10.76
C LEU A 515 26.01 17.87 11.19
N PRO A 516 26.27 17.01 12.18
CA PRO A 516 25.30 16.07 12.72
C PRO A 516 23.99 16.72 13.18
N LYS A 517 24.02 17.92 13.75
CA LYS A 517 22.82 18.68 14.10
C LYS A 517 22.07 19.11 12.84
N LYS A 518 22.76 19.65 11.83
CA LYS A 518 22.14 20.02 10.54
C LYS A 518 21.53 18.82 9.83
N LEU A 519 22.17 17.66 9.87
CA LEU A 519 21.63 16.41 9.34
C LEU A 519 20.40 15.93 10.12
N THR A 520 20.31 16.23 11.43
CA THR A 520 19.09 15.96 12.21
C THR A 520 17.93 16.82 11.75
N GLU A 521 18.13 18.13 11.56
CA GLU A 521 17.12 19.04 11.02
C GLU A 521 16.62 18.59 9.63
N LEU A 522 17.53 18.18 8.75
CA LEU A 522 17.15 17.64 7.44
C LEU A 522 16.35 16.32 7.53
N THR A 523 16.72 15.48 8.50
CA THR A 523 15.98 14.23 8.78
C THR A 523 14.54 14.53 9.21
N GLU A 524 14.34 15.49 10.11
CA GLU A 524 13.01 15.92 10.57
C GLU A 524 12.18 16.47 9.41
N LEU A 525 12.76 17.33 8.57
CA LEU A 525 12.09 17.85 7.38
C LEU A 525 11.66 16.73 6.40
N LEU A 526 12.47 15.68 6.23
CA LEU A 526 12.09 14.54 5.39
C LEU A 526 11.01 13.66 6.03
N LEU A 527 10.98 13.56 7.35
CA LEU A 527 9.89 12.88 8.06
C LEU A 527 8.57 13.66 7.94
N ASP A 528 8.62 14.99 8.10
CA ASP A 528 7.46 15.88 7.89
C ASP A 528 6.95 15.79 6.44
N PHE A 529 7.84 15.66 5.46
CA PHE A 529 7.44 15.43 4.07
C PHE A 529 6.59 14.16 3.91
N ASN A 530 6.91 13.07 4.60
CA ASN A 530 6.12 11.85 4.54
C ASN A 530 4.71 12.05 5.11
N VAL A 531 4.57 12.83 6.17
CA VAL A 531 3.27 13.19 6.74
C VAL A 531 2.48 14.02 5.73
N LEU A 532 3.09 15.03 5.12
CA LEU A 532 2.45 15.87 4.11
C LEU A 532 1.99 15.07 2.86
N ILE A 533 2.76 14.09 2.40
CA ILE A 533 2.32 13.19 1.32
C ILE A 533 1.09 12.40 1.75
N SER A 534 1.12 11.85 2.97
CA SER A 534 -0.02 11.11 3.51
C SER A 534 -1.29 11.96 3.55
N ASP A 535 -1.21 13.14 4.11
CA ASP A 535 -2.35 14.04 4.28
C ASP A 535 -2.92 14.56 2.95
N HIS A 536 -2.05 14.82 1.96
CA HIS A 536 -2.49 15.43 0.70
C HIS A 536 -2.96 14.43 -0.36
N TYR A 537 -2.40 13.23 -0.37
CA TYR A 537 -2.64 12.26 -1.45
C TYR A 537 -3.19 10.92 -0.97
N LEU A 538 -2.92 10.53 0.28
CA LEU A 538 -3.20 9.19 0.77
C LEU A 538 -4.34 9.17 1.79
N ASP A 539 -4.72 10.31 2.38
CA ASP A 539 -5.81 10.38 3.36
C ASP A 539 -7.18 10.20 2.68
N HIS A 540 -7.90 9.16 3.11
CA HIS A 540 -9.24 8.82 2.63
C HIS A 540 -10.34 9.67 3.28
N GLN A 541 -10.04 10.56 4.23
CA GLN A 541 -11.04 11.35 5.00
C GLN A 541 -11.61 12.53 4.23
N VAL A 542 -11.08 12.92 3.08
CA VAL A 542 -11.50 14.12 2.34
C VAL A 542 -12.86 13.98 1.63
N MET A 543 -13.53 12.81 1.68
CA MET A 543 -14.81 12.60 0.99
C MET A 543 -16.06 12.78 1.85
N PHE A 544 -15.94 13.05 3.14
CA PHE A 544 -17.08 13.39 3.99
C PHE A 544 -16.92 14.80 4.59
N ARG A 545 -16.90 15.83 3.74
CA ARG A 545 -17.49 17.09 4.18
C ARG A 545 -18.97 16.80 4.35
N GLU A 546 -19.43 16.83 5.59
CA GLU A 546 -20.85 16.93 5.89
C GLU A 546 -21.44 18.03 4.99
N PRO A 547 -22.52 17.75 4.22
CA PRO A 547 -23.30 18.84 3.70
C PRO A 547 -23.72 19.64 4.91
N GLU A 548 -23.43 20.93 4.91
CA GLU A 548 -23.95 21.86 5.91
C GLU A 548 -25.42 21.52 6.10
N LEU A 549 -25.75 20.98 7.26
CA LEU A 549 -27.12 20.77 7.69
C LEU A 549 -27.81 22.13 7.55
N PHE A 550 -28.73 22.21 6.61
CA PHE A 550 -29.62 23.36 6.47
C PHE A 550 -30.16 23.71 7.85
N ASP A 551 -29.79 24.87 8.31
CA ASP A 551 -30.25 25.44 9.58
C ASP A 551 -31.75 25.71 9.46
N LEU A 552 -32.54 24.75 9.96
CA LEU A 552 -34.02 24.83 10.01
C LEU A 552 -34.53 25.81 11.05
N THR A 553 -33.69 26.73 11.55
CA THR A 553 -34.07 27.72 12.57
C THR A 553 -34.65 29.03 12.01
N HIS A 554 -34.72 29.21 10.67
CA HIS A 554 -35.35 30.40 10.06
C HIS A 554 -36.51 30.06 9.14
N ALA A 555 -37.50 29.34 9.65
CA ALA A 555 -38.86 29.32 9.07
C ALA A 555 -39.87 29.53 10.22
N ARG A 556 -40.13 30.77 10.54
CA ARG A 556 -41.37 31.24 11.17
C ARG A 556 -42.12 32.09 10.16
#